data_733395cb1bc5826c59d218e4c4c78134
#
_entry.id   733395cb1bc5826c59d218e4c4c78134
#
_cell.length_a   1.000
_cell.length_b   1.000
_cell.length_c   1.000
_cell.angle_alpha   90.00
_cell.angle_beta   90.00
_cell.angle_gamma   90.00
#
_symmetry.space_group_name_H-M   'P 1'
#
loop_
_entity.id
_entity.type
_entity.pdbx_description
1 polymer ?
#
loop_
_entity_poly.entity_id
_entity_poly.type
_entity_poly.pdbx_seq_one_letter_code
_entity_poly.pdbx_strand_id
1 'polypeptide(L)'
;MIRNPAYGEILTRIELGQKFLDIGCCLGSDIRALLYDGAPACNVFGLDIEAEFINLGYDLFVDEEKLARHHFRIASIFDETITRPDGTLGDLAGNIDIVHCGAFLHLFEWDGQVRAIERIILEILVQKRGCLLLGRQKGCKVPGTYDHSFREQKSYGHNETSFKAMWKEIGDRTGTEWKVDFTFEGDLIDGSGESSRLVILKSGSNTEGDRQMVQNFSFKAERMK
;
A
#
# COMPACT_ATOMS: atom_id res chain seq x y z
N MET A 1 -2.23 -8.84 -3.23
CA MET A 1 -0.80 -9.10 -2.99
C MET A 1 -0.26 -10.34 -3.69
N ILE A 2 -0.96 -11.46 -3.78
CA ILE A 2 -0.51 -12.74 -4.40
C ILE A 2 0.14 -12.59 -5.79
N ARG A 3 -0.30 -11.60 -6.59
CA ARG A 3 0.28 -11.31 -7.91
C ARG A 3 1.57 -10.47 -7.86
N ASN A 4 2.03 -10.04 -6.69
CA ASN A 4 3.28 -9.28 -6.56
C ASN A 4 4.47 -10.24 -6.73
N PRO A 5 5.45 -9.94 -7.59
CA PRO A 5 6.64 -10.79 -7.79
C PRO A 5 7.42 -11.07 -6.49
N ALA A 6 7.34 -10.17 -5.49
CA ALA A 6 7.98 -10.34 -4.19
C ALA A 6 7.19 -11.22 -3.21
N TYR A 7 6.03 -11.79 -3.60
CA TYR A 7 5.14 -12.51 -2.66
C TYR A 7 5.85 -13.65 -1.92
N GLY A 8 6.59 -14.49 -2.64
CA GLY A 8 7.33 -15.61 -2.03
C GLY A 8 8.42 -15.15 -1.06
N GLU A 9 9.14 -14.06 -1.40
CA GLU A 9 10.12 -13.44 -0.50
C GLU A 9 9.43 -12.94 0.78
N ILE A 10 8.29 -12.26 0.64
CA ILE A 10 7.54 -11.71 1.76
C ILE A 10 7.04 -12.83 2.68
N LEU A 11 6.44 -13.87 2.12
CA LEU A 11 5.94 -15.02 2.89
C LEU A 11 7.09 -15.65 3.69
N THR A 12 8.21 -15.95 3.06
CA THR A 12 9.39 -16.51 3.74
C THR A 12 9.89 -15.60 4.86
N ARG A 13 9.92 -14.29 4.66
CA ARG A 13 10.36 -13.33 5.68
C ARG A 13 9.41 -13.30 6.88
N ILE A 14 8.09 -13.40 6.64
CA ILE A 14 7.08 -13.48 7.72
C ILE A 14 7.20 -14.80 8.49
N GLU A 15 7.42 -15.93 7.81
CA GLU A 15 7.69 -17.23 8.43
C GLU A 15 8.93 -17.21 9.32
N LEU A 16 9.95 -16.43 8.95
CA LEU A 16 11.17 -16.20 9.74
C LEU A 16 10.99 -15.19 10.89
N GLY A 17 9.76 -14.74 11.17
CA GLY A 17 9.42 -13.90 12.31
C GLY A 17 9.37 -12.41 12.01
N GLN A 18 9.51 -11.96 10.77
CA GLN A 18 9.32 -10.57 10.43
C GLN A 18 7.83 -10.18 10.46
N LYS A 19 7.55 -8.96 10.91
CA LYS A 19 6.18 -8.46 11.01
C LYS A 19 5.74 -7.71 9.76
N PHE A 20 4.52 -7.98 9.36
CA PHE A 20 3.86 -7.43 8.18
C PHE A 20 2.64 -6.61 8.58
N LEU A 21 2.48 -5.44 7.97
CA LEU A 21 1.30 -4.58 8.13
C LEU A 21 0.73 -4.22 6.75
N ASP A 22 -0.55 -4.52 6.53
CA ASP A 22 -1.32 -4.09 5.36
C ASP A 22 -2.10 -2.82 5.68
N ILE A 23 -1.73 -1.69 5.07
CA ILE A 23 -2.38 -0.38 5.26
C ILE A 23 -3.43 -0.16 4.17
N GLY A 24 -4.67 0.12 4.59
CA GLY A 24 -5.84 0.10 3.72
C GLY A 24 -6.25 -1.33 3.39
N CYS A 25 -6.25 -2.21 4.39
CA CYS A 25 -6.44 -3.64 4.21
C CYS A 25 -7.86 -4.05 3.80
N CYS A 26 -8.84 -3.14 3.85
CA CYS A 26 -10.23 -3.37 3.45
C CYS A 26 -10.81 -4.63 4.13
N LEU A 27 -11.26 -5.61 3.36
CA LEU A 27 -11.77 -6.88 3.87
C LEU A 27 -10.67 -7.82 4.44
N GLY A 28 -9.40 -7.43 4.42
CA GLY A 28 -8.28 -8.24 4.87
C GLY A 28 -7.97 -9.45 4.00
N SER A 29 -8.28 -9.40 2.71
CA SER A 29 -8.09 -10.53 1.79
C SER A 29 -6.61 -10.90 1.60
N ASP A 30 -5.71 -9.91 1.55
CA ASP A 30 -4.28 -10.16 1.41
C ASP A 30 -3.67 -10.75 2.68
N ILE A 31 -4.16 -10.35 3.85
CA ILE A 31 -3.80 -10.93 5.15
C ILE A 31 -4.18 -12.41 5.18
N ARG A 32 -5.43 -12.72 4.82
CA ARG A 32 -5.95 -14.09 4.82
C ARG A 32 -5.22 -15.00 3.84
N ALA A 33 -4.82 -14.43 2.69
CA ALA A 33 -4.00 -15.16 1.73
C ALA A 33 -2.64 -15.55 2.30
N LEU A 34 -1.95 -14.63 3.00
CA LEU A 34 -0.68 -14.92 3.67
C LEU A 34 -0.85 -16.02 4.73
N LEU A 35 -1.91 -15.96 5.54
CA LEU A 35 -2.20 -16.98 6.55
C LEU A 35 -2.50 -18.36 5.93
N TYR A 36 -3.26 -18.37 4.82
CA TYR A 36 -3.56 -19.58 4.07
C TYR A 36 -2.30 -20.26 3.54
N ASP A 37 -1.34 -19.45 3.08
CA ASP A 37 -0.05 -19.92 2.53
C ASP A 37 1.01 -20.19 3.62
N GLY A 38 0.65 -20.08 4.91
CA GLY A 38 1.48 -20.53 6.03
C GLY A 38 2.11 -19.43 6.89
N ALA A 39 1.83 -18.15 6.63
CA ALA A 39 2.33 -17.07 7.49
C ALA A 39 1.78 -17.21 8.92
N PRO A 40 2.63 -17.12 9.98
CA PRO A 40 2.17 -17.09 11.36
C PRO A 40 1.28 -15.88 11.63
N ALA A 41 0.07 -16.10 12.17
CA ALA A 41 -0.89 -15.03 12.42
C ALA A 41 -0.30 -13.91 13.31
N CYS A 42 0.50 -14.26 14.32
CA CYS A 42 1.13 -13.29 15.23
C CYS A 42 2.06 -12.27 14.55
N ASN A 43 2.43 -12.50 13.28
CA ASN A 43 3.31 -11.63 12.51
C ASN A 43 2.57 -10.80 11.46
N VAL A 44 1.24 -10.93 11.32
CA VAL A 44 0.47 -10.31 10.25
C VAL A 44 -0.63 -9.42 10.81
N PHE A 45 -0.65 -8.16 10.39
CA PHE A 45 -1.57 -7.14 10.88
C PHE A 45 -2.19 -6.35 9.72
N GLY A 46 -3.39 -5.79 9.95
CA GLY A 46 -4.08 -4.90 9.04
C GLY A 46 -4.46 -3.59 9.70
N LEU A 47 -4.45 -2.52 8.91
CA LEU A 47 -4.95 -1.20 9.30
C LEU A 47 -5.95 -0.73 8.26
N ASP A 48 -7.12 -0.35 8.68
CA ASP A 48 -8.10 0.36 7.85
C ASP A 48 -8.84 1.42 8.67
N ILE A 49 -9.31 2.47 8.02
CA ILE A 49 -10.12 3.50 8.67
C ILE A 49 -11.57 3.04 8.87
N GLU A 50 -12.03 2.11 8.02
CA GLU A 50 -13.43 1.67 7.97
C GLU A 50 -13.64 0.35 8.72
N ALA A 51 -14.19 0.46 9.92
CA ALA A 51 -14.51 -0.71 10.76
C ALA A 51 -15.46 -1.70 10.05
N GLU A 52 -16.38 -1.19 9.23
CA GLU A 52 -17.35 -2.00 8.49
C GLU A 52 -16.68 -2.94 7.50
N PHE A 53 -15.58 -2.53 6.86
CA PHE A 53 -14.84 -3.42 5.98
C PHE A 53 -14.25 -4.61 6.74
N ILE A 54 -13.73 -4.38 7.94
CA ILE A 54 -13.21 -5.46 8.78
C ILE A 54 -14.32 -6.42 9.19
N ASN A 55 -15.50 -5.90 9.60
CA ASN A 55 -16.65 -6.72 9.94
C ASN A 55 -17.13 -7.55 8.74
N LEU A 56 -17.31 -6.92 7.58
CA LEU A 56 -17.67 -7.63 6.34
C LEU A 56 -16.64 -8.70 5.95
N GLY A 57 -15.36 -8.48 6.25
CA GLY A 57 -14.31 -9.47 6.05
C GLY A 57 -14.57 -10.71 6.90
N TYR A 58 -14.88 -10.56 8.18
CA TYR A 58 -15.22 -11.69 9.06
C TYR A 58 -16.50 -12.40 8.63
N ASP A 59 -17.53 -11.64 8.23
CA ASP A 59 -18.78 -12.23 7.73
C ASP A 59 -18.55 -13.05 6.44
N LEU A 60 -17.67 -12.56 5.57
CA LEU A 60 -17.37 -13.24 4.30
C LEU A 60 -16.53 -14.49 4.47
N PHE A 61 -15.49 -14.43 5.30
CA PHE A 61 -14.50 -15.50 5.42
C PHE A 61 -14.78 -16.47 6.58
N VAL A 62 -15.66 -16.10 7.52
CA VAL A 62 -16.08 -16.91 8.67
C VAL A 62 -14.88 -17.50 9.43
N ASP A 63 -13.90 -16.65 9.76
CA ASP A 63 -12.59 -17.10 10.26
C ASP A 63 -12.14 -16.43 11.57
N GLU A 64 -13.05 -15.84 12.35
CA GLU A 64 -12.74 -15.15 13.60
C GLU A 64 -12.04 -16.04 14.64
N GLU A 65 -12.31 -17.35 14.61
CA GLU A 65 -11.62 -18.33 15.47
C GLU A 65 -10.14 -18.51 15.10
N LYS A 66 -9.77 -18.25 13.83
CA LYS A 66 -8.40 -18.44 13.31
C LYS A 66 -7.62 -17.15 13.26
N LEU A 67 -8.30 -16.03 13.03
CA LEU A 67 -7.74 -14.71 12.91
C LEU A 67 -8.46 -13.76 13.89
N ALA A 68 -7.90 -13.60 15.06
CA ALA A 68 -8.50 -12.79 16.11
C ALA A 68 -8.57 -11.30 15.70
N ARG A 69 -9.62 -10.59 16.13
CA ARG A 69 -9.91 -9.19 15.75
C ARG A 69 -8.78 -8.22 16.05
N HIS A 70 -7.95 -8.48 17.06
CA HIS A 70 -6.81 -7.61 17.40
C HIS A 70 -5.72 -7.53 16.32
N HIS A 71 -5.73 -8.42 15.33
CA HIS A 71 -4.85 -8.32 14.15
C HIS A 71 -5.25 -7.19 13.22
N PHE A 72 -6.51 -6.75 13.28
CA PHE A 72 -6.99 -5.59 12.55
C PHE A 72 -7.08 -4.37 13.44
N ARG A 73 -6.53 -3.28 12.99
CA ARG A 73 -6.49 -2.00 13.68
C ARG A 73 -7.38 -1.01 12.91
N ILE A 74 -8.19 -0.24 13.63
CA ILE A 74 -9.12 0.71 13.02
C ILE A 74 -8.65 2.11 13.36
N ALA A 75 -8.02 2.77 12.40
CA ALA A 75 -7.56 4.16 12.52
C ALA A 75 -7.16 4.73 11.15
N SER A 76 -7.11 6.06 11.07
CA SER A 76 -6.49 6.76 9.95
C SER A 76 -4.97 6.73 10.08
N ILE A 77 -4.25 6.51 8.96
CA ILE A 77 -2.79 6.70 8.94
C ILE A 77 -2.38 8.14 9.29
N PHE A 78 -3.28 9.10 9.15
CA PHE A 78 -3.05 10.50 9.49
C PHE A 78 -3.41 10.88 10.92
N ASP A 79 -3.88 9.94 11.74
CA ASP A 79 -4.09 10.17 13.17
C ASP A 79 -2.75 10.38 13.87
N GLU A 80 -2.53 11.57 14.44
CA GLU A 80 -1.26 11.95 15.08
C GLU A 80 -0.95 11.13 16.34
N THR A 81 -1.93 10.42 16.87
CA THR A 81 -1.77 9.61 18.08
C THR A 81 -1.57 8.13 17.80
N ILE A 82 -1.70 7.71 16.53
CA ILE A 82 -1.78 6.30 16.14
C ILE A 82 -0.58 5.44 16.63
N THR A 83 0.62 6.02 16.69
CA THR A 83 1.89 5.35 17.08
C THR A 83 2.31 5.65 18.51
N ARG A 84 1.53 6.46 19.27
CA ARG A 84 1.79 6.67 20.69
C ARG A 84 1.61 5.36 21.47
N PRO A 85 2.22 5.21 22.66
CA PRO A 85 2.10 3.97 23.45
C PRO A 85 0.67 3.49 23.71
N ASP A 86 -0.27 4.43 23.83
CA ASP A 86 -1.71 4.21 23.99
C ASP A 86 -2.51 4.27 22.67
N GLY A 87 -1.83 4.52 21.56
CA GLY A 87 -2.42 4.61 20.21
C GLY A 87 -2.70 3.25 19.58
N THR A 88 -3.48 3.27 18.52
CA THR A 88 -3.96 2.06 17.81
C THR A 88 -2.82 1.15 17.30
N LEU A 89 -1.69 1.71 16.92
CA LEU A 89 -0.48 0.99 16.50
C LEU A 89 0.66 1.11 17.52
N GLY A 90 0.41 1.51 18.77
CA GLY A 90 1.46 1.74 19.75
C GLY A 90 2.36 0.52 20.02
N ASP A 91 1.79 -0.68 20.02
CA ASP A 91 2.51 -1.94 20.17
C ASP A 91 3.29 -2.38 18.91
N LEU A 92 2.99 -1.77 17.77
CA LEU A 92 3.61 -2.06 16.47
C LEU A 92 4.56 -0.94 16.01
N ALA A 93 4.53 0.21 16.65
CA ALA A 93 5.35 1.38 16.30
C ALA A 93 6.85 1.04 16.28
N GLY A 94 7.53 1.35 15.17
CA GLY A 94 8.95 1.04 14.98
C GLY A 94 9.29 -0.45 14.95
N ASN A 95 8.30 -1.35 14.80
CA ASN A 95 8.49 -2.80 14.93
C ASN A 95 7.92 -3.60 13.74
N ILE A 96 7.57 -2.93 12.64
CA ILE A 96 7.11 -3.56 11.40
C ILE A 96 8.26 -3.64 10.40
N ASP A 97 8.52 -4.82 9.86
CA ASP A 97 9.58 -5.05 8.87
C ASP A 97 9.11 -4.81 7.44
N ILE A 98 7.83 -5.10 7.17
CA ILE A 98 7.24 -5.07 5.84
C ILE A 98 5.89 -4.35 5.91
N VAL A 99 5.75 -3.26 5.18
CA VAL A 99 4.47 -2.57 4.99
C VAL A 99 3.97 -2.77 3.57
N HIS A 100 2.71 -3.16 3.44
CA HIS A 100 2.00 -3.24 2.17
C HIS A 100 0.97 -2.11 2.09
N CYS A 101 0.89 -1.45 0.94
CA CYS A 101 -0.07 -0.39 0.62
C CYS A 101 -0.77 -0.72 -0.71
N GLY A 102 -1.65 -1.72 -0.69
CA GLY A 102 -2.39 -2.16 -1.88
C GLY A 102 -3.54 -1.21 -2.22
N ALA A 103 -3.49 -0.55 -3.39
CA ALA A 103 -4.53 0.38 -3.82
C ALA A 103 -4.83 1.50 -2.79
N PHE A 104 -3.82 1.98 -2.09
CA PHE A 104 -3.95 2.92 -0.98
C PHE A 104 -3.41 4.32 -1.33
N LEU A 105 -2.12 4.43 -1.73
CA LEU A 105 -1.49 5.74 -1.95
C LEU A 105 -2.19 6.58 -3.02
N HIS A 106 -2.70 5.97 -4.08
CA HIS A 106 -3.41 6.67 -5.15
C HIS A 106 -4.75 7.29 -4.74
N LEU A 107 -5.15 7.16 -3.46
CA LEU A 107 -6.31 7.86 -2.91
C LEU A 107 -5.99 9.31 -2.57
N PHE A 108 -4.71 9.71 -2.52
CA PHE A 108 -4.25 11.01 -2.04
C PHE A 108 -3.57 11.82 -3.16
N GLU A 109 -3.56 13.13 -2.99
CA GLU A 109 -2.71 14.03 -3.74
C GLU A 109 -1.22 13.80 -3.36
N TRP A 110 -0.29 14.42 -4.09
CA TRP A 110 1.16 14.28 -3.87
C TRP A 110 1.54 14.42 -2.39
N ASP A 111 1.17 15.52 -1.76
CA ASP A 111 1.54 15.80 -0.36
C ASP A 111 0.95 14.78 0.62
N GLY A 112 -0.26 14.27 0.34
CA GLY A 112 -0.87 13.22 1.13
C GLY A 112 -0.11 11.89 1.02
N GLN A 113 0.35 11.54 -0.18
CA GLN A 113 1.18 10.35 -0.41
C GLN A 113 2.53 10.47 0.31
N VAL A 114 3.19 11.62 0.17
CA VAL A 114 4.47 11.91 0.85
C VAL A 114 4.30 11.79 2.36
N ARG A 115 3.31 12.47 2.95
CA ARG A 115 3.04 12.43 4.40
C ARG A 115 2.74 11.01 4.91
N ALA A 116 1.95 10.23 4.16
CA ALA A 116 1.65 8.85 4.53
C ALA A 116 2.93 7.99 4.56
N ILE A 117 3.76 8.09 3.52
CA ILE A 117 5.02 7.32 3.43
C ILE A 117 6.03 7.79 4.47
N GLU A 118 6.18 9.10 4.70
CA GLU A 118 7.07 9.63 5.75
C GLU A 118 6.69 9.05 7.12
N ARG A 119 5.41 9.04 7.44
CA ARG A 119 4.92 8.48 8.69
C ARG A 119 5.21 6.99 8.82
N ILE A 120 4.97 6.23 7.75
CA ILE A 120 5.31 4.80 7.72
C ILE A 120 6.80 4.59 8.00
N ILE A 121 7.66 5.38 7.36
CA ILE A 121 9.11 5.26 7.50
C ILE A 121 9.60 5.64 8.90
N LEU A 122 9.09 6.74 9.44
CA LEU A 122 9.63 7.32 10.67
C LEU A 122 9.04 6.68 11.93
N GLU A 123 7.77 6.25 11.87
CA GLU A 123 7.03 5.85 13.07
C GLU A 123 6.66 4.35 13.10
N ILE A 124 6.49 3.70 11.95
CA ILE A 124 5.94 2.34 11.87
C ILE A 124 7.03 1.31 11.53
N LEU A 125 7.84 1.58 10.49
CA LEU A 125 8.88 0.66 10.07
C LEU A 125 10.03 0.58 11.07
N VAL A 126 10.61 -0.62 11.19
CA VAL A 126 11.88 -0.80 11.89
C VAL A 126 12.97 0.06 11.26
N GLN A 127 13.79 0.70 12.10
CA GLN A 127 14.84 1.61 11.65
C GLN A 127 16.11 0.83 11.25
N LYS A 128 15.98 -0.09 10.28
CA LYS A 128 17.10 -0.92 9.79
C LYS A 128 17.05 -1.09 8.27
N ARG A 129 18.20 -1.44 7.69
CA ARG A 129 18.30 -1.81 6.27
C ARG A 129 17.46 -3.05 5.98
N GLY A 130 16.94 -3.12 4.75
CA GLY A 130 16.17 -4.26 4.27
C GLY A 130 14.72 -4.29 4.74
N CYS A 131 14.21 -3.27 5.50
CA CYS A 131 12.77 -3.15 5.67
C CYS A 131 12.13 -2.76 4.33
N LEU A 132 10.87 -3.17 4.12
CA LEU A 132 10.18 -3.02 2.85
C LEU A 132 8.93 -2.17 2.98
N LEU A 133 8.70 -1.33 1.98
CA LEU A 133 7.41 -0.76 1.67
C LEU A 133 7.06 -1.12 0.23
N LEU A 134 5.94 -1.78 0.03
CA LEU A 134 5.52 -2.25 -1.28
C LEU A 134 4.03 -2.06 -1.48
N GLY A 135 3.58 -2.17 -2.72
CA GLY A 135 2.16 -2.07 -3.02
C GLY A 135 1.85 -2.11 -4.50
N ARG A 136 0.57 -2.00 -4.79
CA ARG A 136 0.01 -1.90 -6.12
C ARG A 136 -0.84 -0.66 -6.21
N GLN A 137 -0.60 0.19 -7.20
CA GLN A 137 -1.26 1.50 -7.32
C GLN A 137 -1.85 1.70 -8.72
N LYS A 138 -2.76 2.65 -8.84
CA LYS A 138 -3.15 3.21 -10.12
C LYS A 138 -2.13 4.27 -10.53
N GLY A 139 -1.64 4.18 -11.76
CA GLY A 139 -0.75 5.14 -12.36
C GLY A 139 -1.28 5.65 -13.70
N CYS A 140 -0.60 6.61 -14.29
CA CYS A 140 -0.96 7.22 -15.56
C CYS A 140 0.28 7.57 -16.39
N LYS A 141 0.13 7.64 -17.71
CA LYS A 141 1.23 7.99 -18.60
C LYS A 141 1.72 9.43 -18.38
N VAL A 142 0.79 10.36 -18.19
CA VAL A 142 1.10 11.76 -17.86
C VAL A 142 0.83 11.95 -16.37
N PRO A 143 1.85 12.18 -15.54
CA PRO A 143 1.64 12.31 -14.09
C PRO A 143 0.97 13.66 -13.77
N GLY A 144 0.13 13.65 -12.74
CA GLY A 144 -0.58 14.85 -12.34
C GLY A 144 -1.72 14.62 -11.38
N THR A 145 -2.37 15.70 -10.98
CA THR A 145 -3.55 15.67 -10.11
C THR A 145 -4.81 15.45 -10.94
N TYR A 146 -5.66 14.54 -10.50
CA TYR A 146 -6.90 14.14 -11.16
C TYR A 146 -8.08 14.27 -10.21
N ASP A 147 -9.21 14.72 -10.78
CA ASP A 147 -10.50 14.73 -10.11
C ASP A 147 -11.18 13.35 -10.25
N HIS A 148 -11.76 12.87 -9.19
CA HIS A 148 -12.59 11.67 -9.22
C HIS A 148 -14.06 12.03 -9.39
N SER A 149 -14.74 11.44 -10.39
CA SER A 149 -16.17 11.68 -10.64
C SER A 149 -17.10 11.27 -9.49
N PHE A 150 -16.58 10.52 -8.50
CA PHE A 150 -17.36 9.97 -7.37
C PHE A 150 -16.83 10.39 -5.99
N ARG A 151 -15.77 11.21 -5.92
CA ARG A 151 -15.19 11.70 -4.66
C ARG A 151 -14.84 13.16 -4.83
N GLU A 152 -15.06 13.97 -3.79
CA GLU A 152 -14.64 15.38 -3.76
C GLU A 152 -13.10 15.54 -3.66
N GLN A 153 -12.40 14.49 -3.24
CA GLN A 153 -10.95 14.51 -3.11
C GLN A 153 -10.26 14.23 -4.43
N LYS A 154 -9.26 15.04 -4.72
CA LYS A 154 -8.32 14.83 -5.81
C LYS A 154 -7.30 13.76 -5.45
N SER A 155 -6.71 13.15 -6.47
CA SER A 155 -5.60 12.22 -6.29
C SER A 155 -4.48 12.51 -7.27
N TYR A 156 -3.25 12.11 -6.94
CA TYR A 156 -2.13 12.22 -7.84
C TYR A 156 -1.82 10.86 -8.48
N GLY A 157 -1.84 10.84 -9.80
CA GLY A 157 -1.44 9.68 -10.59
C GLY A 157 0.04 9.77 -10.98
N HIS A 158 0.77 8.68 -10.78
CA HIS A 158 2.19 8.59 -11.09
C HIS A 158 2.47 7.83 -12.38
N ASN A 159 3.55 8.24 -13.07
CA ASN A 159 4.37 7.38 -13.89
C ASN A 159 5.66 7.01 -13.14
N GLU A 160 6.53 6.21 -13.76
CA GLU A 160 7.78 5.79 -13.14
C GLU A 160 8.67 6.97 -12.70
N THR A 161 8.79 7.97 -13.55
CA THR A 161 9.66 9.16 -13.30
C THR A 161 9.15 9.95 -12.09
N SER A 162 7.85 10.27 -12.05
CA SER A 162 7.28 11.04 -10.94
C SER A 162 7.24 10.22 -9.64
N PHE A 163 7.04 8.91 -9.71
CA PHE A 163 7.07 8.06 -8.53
C PHE A 163 8.47 8.00 -7.91
N LYS A 164 9.51 7.83 -8.74
CA LYS A 164 10.91 7.89 -8.29
C LYS A 164 11.29 9.27 -7.74
N ALA A 165 10.78 10.35 -8.34
CA ALA A 165 10.98 11.71 -7.83
C ALA A 165 10.35 11.89 -6.43
N MET A 166 9.16 11.38 -6.20
CA MET A 166 8.51 11.38 -4.88
C MET A 166 9.34 10.60 -3.85
N TRP A 167 9.85 9.42 -4.19
CA TRP A 167 10.71 8.65 -3.30
C TRP A 167 12.04 9.34 -2.98
N LYS A 168 12.60 10.06 -3.95
CA LYS A 168 13.80 10.89 -3.71
C LYS A 168 13.49 12.00 -2.70
N GLU A 169 12.38 12.74 -2.89
CA GLU A 169 11.93 13.77 -1.95
C GLU A 169 11.76 13.18 -0.54
N ILE A 170 11.08 12.03 -0.43
CA ILE A 170 10.87 11.34 0.86
C ILE A 170 12.21 10.97 1.51
N GLY A 171 13.15 10.43 0.75
CA GLY A 171 14.48 10.11 1.23
C GLY A 171 15.23 11.33 1.76
N ASP A 172 15.20 12.44 1.02
CA ASP A 172 15.79 13.71 1.43
C ASP A 172 15.19 14.26 2.73
N ARG A 173 13.84 14.14 2.90
CA ARG A 173 13.09 14.62 4.08
C ARG A 173 13.26 13.72 5.31
N THR A 174 13.38 12.41 5.12
CA THR A 174 13.48 11.42 6.21
C THR A 174 14.93 11.06 6.58
N GLY A 175 15.91 11.50 5.79
CA GLY A 175 17.32 11.11 5.95
C GLY A 175 17.57 9.64 5.61
N THR A 176 16.72 9.02 4.79
CA THR A 176 16.79 7.60 4.42
C THR A 176 17.08 7.43 2.94
N GLU A 177 17.60 6.27 2.56
CA GLU A 177 17.88 5.91 1.17
C GLU A 177 17.12 4.65 0.79
N TRP A 178 16.44 4.69 -0.35
CA TRP A 178 15.56 3.64 -0.82
C TRP A 178 15.90 3.20 -2.24
N LYS A 179 15.98 1.89 -2.43
CA LYS A 179 15.95 1.30 -3.77
C LYS A 179 14.49 1.05 -4.14
N VAL A 180 14.02 1.68 -5.22
CA VAL A 180 12.62 1.61 -5.65
C VAL A 180 12.52 0.90 -6.99
N ASP A 181 11.93 -0.27 -6.98
CA ASP A 181 11.56 -1.02 -8.17
C ASP A 181 10.11 -0.64 -8.54
N PHE A 182 9.87 -0.35 -9.81
CA PHE A 182 8.58 0.06 -10.35
C PHE A 182 8.28 -0.77 -11.60
N THR A 183 7.10 -1.38 -11.68
CA THR A 183 6.70 -2.22 -12.80
C THR A 183 5.25 -1.97 -13.18
N PHE A 184 4.98 -1.59 -14.44
CA PHE A 184 3.61 -1.57 -14.96
C PHE A 184 3.10 -2.99 -15.17
N GLU A 185 1.81 -3.25 -14.82
CA GLU A 185 1.23 -4.59 -14.96
C GLU A 185 1.05 -5.05 -16.42
N GLY A 186 0.99 -4.12 -17.37
CA GLY A 186 0.97 -4.44 -18.82
C GLY A 186 2.26 -5.04 -19.34
N ASP A 187 3.37 -4.84 -18.63
CA ASP A 187 4.70 -5.33 -19.04
C ASP A 187 4.97 -6.77 -18.52
N LEU A 188 4.10 -7.28 -17.65
CA LEU A 188 4.22 -8.62 -17.04
C LEU A 188 3.46 -9.72 -17.83
N ILE A 189 2.83 -9.40 -18.97
CA ILE A 189 2.05 -10.37 -19.73
C ILE A 189 2.93 -10.98 -20.82
N ASP A 190 3.43 -12.18 -20.56
CA ASP A 190 3.77 -13.10 -21.63
C ASP A 190 2.47 -13.59 -22.30
N GLY A 191 2.28 -13.21 -23.54
CA GLY A 191 1.57 -13.97 -24.57
C GLY A 191 0.10 -14.40 -24.41
N SER A 192 -0.62 -14.17 -23.31
CA SER A 192 -2.06 -14.48 -23.20
C SER A 192 -2.87 -13.21 -22.94
N GLY A 193 -3.27 -12.57 -24.03
CA GLY A 193 -3.96 -11.29 -24.02
C GLY A 193 -5.29 -11.31 -23.28
N GLU A 194 -5.32 -10.84 -22.05
CA GLU A 194 -6.51 -10.26 -21.45
C GLU A 194 -6.22 -8.84 -20.96
N SER A 195 -6.91 -7.95 -21.64
CA SER A 195 -6.91 -6.51 -21.56
C SER A 195 -7.00 -5.95 -20.15
N SER A 196 -6.05 -5.11 -19.80
CA SER A 196 -6.19 -4.10 -18.74
C SER A 196 -7.54 -3.41 -18.85
N ARG A 197 -8.41 -3.53 -17.85
CA ARG A 197 -9.67 -2.77 -17.83
C ARG A 197 -9.33 -1.28 -17.85
N LEU A 198 -9.67 -0.64 -18.96
CA LEU A 198 -9.54 0.79 -19.17
C LEU A 198 -10.47 1.51 -18.20
N VAL A 199 -9.94 2.07 -17.13
CA VAL A 199 -10.67 3.02 -16.28
C VAL A 199 -10.35 4.40 -16.81
N ILE A 200 -11.34 5.07 -17.38
CA ILE A 200 -11.22 6.42 -17.92
C ILE A 200 -11.39 7.39 -16.76
N LEU A 201 -10.32 8.06 -16.35
CA LEU A 201 -10.39 9.24 -15.50
C LEU A 201 -10.60 10.47 -16.39
N LYS A 202 -11.58 11.30 -16.06
CA LYS A 202 -11.74 12.60 -16.73
C LYS A 202 -10.81 13.59 -16.04
N SER A 203 -9.90 14.20 -16.80
CA SER A 203 -9.20 15.41 -16.36
C SER A 203 -10.22 16.55 -16.30
N GLY A 204 -10.09 17.44 -15.32
CA GLY A 204 -11.03 18.56 -15.07
C GLY A 204 -11.05 19.67 -16.12
N SER A 205 -10.56 19.46 -17.33
CA SER A 205 -10.67 20.37 -18.48
C SER A 205 -11.56 19.75 -19.55
N ASN A 206 -12.58 20.50 -19.95
CA ASN A 206 -13.61 20.14 -20.93
C ASN A 206 -13.10 20.07 -22.39
N THR A 207 -12.10 19.25 -22.68
CA THR A 207 -11.70 19.00 -24.06
C THR A 207 -11.73 17.51 -24.36
N GLU A 208 -12.37 17.12 -25.46
CA GLU A 208 -12.63 15.73 -25.92
C GLU A 208 -11.36 14.88 -26.17
N GLY A 209 -10.14 15.40 -25.84
CA GLY A 209 -8.85 14.77 -26.11
C GLY A 209 -8.17 14.04 -24.94
N ASP A 210 -8.58 14.28 -23.70
CA ASP A 210 -7.81 13.84 -22.53
C ASP A 210 -8.38 12.59 -21.82
N ARG A 211 -8.64 11.52 -22.60
CA ARG A 211 -8.85 10.19 -22.01
C ARG A 211 -7.50 9.59 -21.63
N GLN A 212 -7.07 9.78 -20.39
CA GLN A 212 -5.83 9.16 -19.93
C GLN A 212 -6.04 7.67 -19.65
N MET A 213 -5.10 6.87 -20.18
CA MET A 213 -5.03 5.45 -19.84
C MET A 213 -4.49 5.31 -18.41
N VAL A 214 -5.34 4.81 -17.51
CA VAL A 214 -4.92 4.40 -16.17
C VAL A 214 -4.35 3.00 -16.27
N GLN A 215 -3.12 2.83 -15.87
CA GLN A 215 -2.47 1.53 -15.75
C GLN A 215 -2.19 1.24 -14.28
N ASN A 216 -2.33 -0.02 -13.88
CA ASN A 216 -1.84 -0.41 -12.58
C ASN A 216 -0.32 -0.60 -12.64
N PHE A 217 0.34 -0.25 -11.56
CA PHE A 217 1.75 -0.59 -11.35
C PHE A 217 1.96 -1.19 -9.97
N SER A 218 2.94 -2.06 -9.88
CA SER A 218 3.46 -2.57 -8.62
C SER A 218 4.78 -1.89 -8.30
N PHE A 219 5.05 -1.67 -7.02
CA PHE A 219 6.33 -1.16 -6.55
C PHE A 219 6.84 -1.95 -5.35
N LYS A 220 8.16 -1.99 -5.21
CA LYS A 220 8.89 -2.46 -4.04
C LYS A 220 9.95 -1.42 -3.70
N ALA A 221 9.90 -0.86 -2.51
CA ALA A 221 10.91 0.03 -1.98
C ALA A 221 11.62 -0.67 -0.82
N GLU A 222 12.94 -0.81 -0.91
CA GLU A 222 13.79 -1.43 0.08
C GLU A 222 14.74 -0.39 0.68
N ARG A 223 14.80 -0.31 2.00
CA ARG A 223 15.67 0.64 2.71
C ARG A 223 17.12 0.22 2.61
N MET A 224 17.96 1.11 2.10
CA MET A 224 19.40 0.93 1.91
C MET A 224 20.23 1.54 3.05
N LYS A 225 19.70 2.61 3.68
CA LYS A 225 20.33 3.31 4.80
C LYS A 225 19.29 3.76 5.82
#